data_c1c7fdc81eee01be1b4ee5df393327f4
#
_entry.id   c1c7fdc81eee01be1b4ee5df393327f4
#
_cell.length_a   1.000
_cell.length_b   1.000
_cell.length_c   1.000
_cell.angle_alpha   90.00
_cell.angle_beta   90.00
_cell.angle_gamma   90.00
#
_symmetry.space_group_name_H-M   'P 1'
#
loop_
_entity.id
_entity.type
_entity.pdbx_description
1 polymer ?
#
loop_
_entity_poly.entity_id
_entity_poly.type
_entity_poly.pdbx_seq_one_letter_code
_entity_poly.pdbx_strand_id
1 'polypeptide(L)'
;MGLLRAVAKSNRSIQTSIQNQGLTLPLCRQFSTQMETPQKDNSSDPFXRNPSSGLVYGRLFVTGKHTRKSDILNMLGSSRLSPDDVRFEYNMNYAPVSVMIQFPTRNSYEATLREGNRKGGLFRMERVGRQQWDTLPRYDGKTILLVGVPRNAVAEDVERFLAGCQYDASAIQMFXRPQRAADRPPTRTVFVEFPSQAKATHAFITKNRGFCLNNQITVRLLQ
;
A
#
# COMPACT_ATOMS: atom_id res chain seq x y z
N MET A 1 -9.05 -53.86 30.13
CA MET A 1 -8.72 -55.07 29.35
C MET A 1 -9.01 -54.84 27.87
N GLY A 2 -8.10 -55.16 26.99
CA GLY A 2 -8.27 -55.28 25.55
C GLY A 2 -7.61 -54.17 24.75
N LEU A 3 -6.49 -54.35 24.34
CA LEU A 3 -5.73 -55.00 23.29
C LEU A 3 -5.55 -54.11 22.04
N LEU A 4 -4.34 -53.65 21.91
CA LEU A 4 -3.74 -53.02 20.75
C LEU A 4 -3.71 -53.97 19.54
N ARG A 5 -3.94 -53.47 18.35
CA ARG A 5 -3.53 -54.14 17.11
C ARG A 5 -2.93 -53.15 16.11
N ALA A 6 -1.64 -53.28 15.94
CA ALA A 6 -0.89 -52.64 14.88
C ALA A 6 -0.99 -53.45 13.57
N VAL A 7 -1.17 -52.79 12.47
CA VAL A 7 -1.08 -53.39 11.13
C VAL A 7 -0.04 -52.65 10.32
N ALA A 8 1.05 -53.37 10.04
CA ALA A 8 2.09 -52.93 9.11
C ALA A 8 1.71 -53.34 7.68
N LYS A 9 1.90 -52.44 6.73
CA LYS A 9 1.78 -52.74 5.31
C LYS A 9 3.10 -52.48 4.58
N SER A 10 3.55 -53.53 3.91
CA SER A 10 4.81 -53.66 3.22
C SER A 10 4.84 -52.91 1.87
N ASN A 11 5.98 -52.32 1.58
CA ASN A 11 6.35 -51.81 0.26
C ASN A 11 6.74 -52.96 -0.69
N ARG A 12 6.15 -52.97 -1.86
CA ARG A 12 6.67 -53.79 -2.98
C ARG A 12 7.15 -52.82 -4.09
N SER A 13 8.45 -52.92 -4.35
CA SER A 13 9.09 -52.31 -5.49
C SER A 13 8.95 -53.23 -6.72
N ILE A 14 8.54 -52.69 -7.82
CA ILE A 14 8.53 -53.39 -9.10
C ILE A 14 9.65 -52.79 -9.96
N GLN A 15 10.66 -53.63 -10.21
CA GLN A 15 11.70 -53.35 -11.21
C GLN A 15 11.28 -54.00 -12.52
N THR A 16 11.19 -53.18 -13.57
CA THR A 16 11.10 -53.70 -14.94
C THR A 16 12.33 -53.28 -15.71
N SER A 17 13.10 -54.27 -16.09
CA SER A 17 14.27 -54.20 -16.99
C SER A 17 13.78 -54.27 -18.43
N ILE A 18 14.27 -53.37 -19.28
CA ILE A 18 14.11 -53.48 -20.73
C ILE A 18 15.48 -53.39 -21.39
N GLN A 19 15.74 -54.41 -22.17
CA GLN A 19 16.97 -54.69 -22.88
C GLN A 19 17.25 -53.75 -24.06
N ASN A 20 18.55 -53.53 -24.30
CA ASN A 20 19.19 -52.95 -25.45
C ASN A 20 18.85 -53.56 -26.79
N GLN A 21 18.60 -52.74 -27.79
CA GLN A 21 18.99 -53.07 -29.17
C GLN A 21 19.57 -51.84 -29.84
N GLY A 22 20.75 -52.02 -30.35
CA GLY A 22 21.55 -50.99 -30.94
C GLY A 22 21.14 -50.59 -32.37
N LEU A 23 21.41 -49.38 -32.70
CA LEU A 23 21.52 -48.94 -34.09
C LEU A 23 22.60 -47.84 -34.19
N THR A 24 23.37 -48.01 -35.25
CA THR A 24 24.62 -47.40 -35.63
C THR A 24 24.60 -45.87 -35.80
N LEU A 25 25.73 -45.27 -35.39
CA LEU A 25 26.10 -43.89 -35.57
C LEU A 25 26.46 -43.50 -37.00
N PRO A 26 26.24 -42.27 -37.41
CA PRO A 26 27.14 -41.63 -38.35
C PRO A 26 27.79 -40.33 -37.85
N LEU A 27 29.10 -40.32 -37.90
CA LEU A 27 30.04 -39.23 -38.16
C LEU A 27 29.91 -37.91 -37.39
N CYS A 28 30.81 -37.80 -36.42
CA CYS A 28 31.31 -36.58 -35.82
C CYS A 28 31.74 -35.52 -36.86
N ARG A 29 31.10 -34.35 -36.80
CA ARG A 29 31.72 -33.12 -37.30
C ARG A 29 32.41 -32.42 -36.13
N GLN A 30 33.69 -32.26 -36.21
CA GLN A 30 34.52 -31.51 -35.28
C GLN A 30 34.13 -30.02 -35.39
N PHE A 31 33.59 -29.45 -34.35
CA PHE A 31 33.49 -28.02 -34.21
C PHE A 31 34.71 -27.47 -33.47
N SER A 32 35.39 -26.58 -34.11
CA SER A 32 36.52 -25.83 -33.61
C SER A 32 36.11 -25.02 -32.39
N THR A 33 36.72 -25.27 -31.25
CA THR A 33 36.62 -24.45 -30.06
C THR A 33 37.40 -23.15 -30.24
N GLN A 34 36.72 -22.10 -30.64
CA GLN A 34 37.22 -20.76 -30.40
C GLN A 34 36.80 -20.35 -29.02
N MET A 35 37.78 -20.06 -28.17
CA MET A 35 37.55 -19.42 -26.87
C MET A 35 37.00 -18.01 -27.11
N GLU A 36 35.70 -17.88 -26.99
CA GLU A 36 35.07 -16.55 -26.90
C GLU A 36 35.17 -16.09 -25.45
N THR A 37 35.80 -14.97 -25.24
CA THR A 37 35.76 -14.19 -24.02
C THR A 37 34.28 -13.91 -23.62
N PRO A 38 33.90 -13.97 -22.36
CA PRO A 38 32.52 -13.67 -22.00
C PRO A 38 32.22 -12.19 -22.28
N GLN A 39 31.51 -11.94 -23.36
CA GLN A 39 30.85 -10.67 -23.56
C GLN A 39 29.81 -10.54 -22.46
N LYS A 40 29.89 -9.45 -21.73
CA LYS A 40 28.81 -8.99 -20.89
C LYS A 40 27.58 -8.79 -21.79
N ASP A 41 26.69 -9.75 -21.77
CA ASP A 41 25.39 -9.62 -22.40
C ASP A 41 24.61 -8.56 -21.66
N ASN A 42 24.70 -7.33 -22.15
CA ASN A 42 23.70 -6.31 -21.92
C ASN A 42 22.48 -6.64 -22.79
N SER A 43 21.93 -7.83 -22.61
CA SER A 43 20.62 -8.13 -23.16
C SER A 43 19.59 -7.41 -22.29
N SER A 44 19.42 -6.14 -22.55
CA SER A 44 18.25 -5.40 -22.05
C SER A 44 17.06 -5.94 -22.84
N ASP A 45 16.44 -6.96 -22.27
CA ASP A 45 15.18 -7.52 -22.76
C ASP A 45 14.18 -6.36 -22.86
N PRO A 46 13.62 -6.04 -24.04
CA PRO A 46 12.70 -4.90 -24.19
C PRO A 46 11.46 -5.01 -23.32
N PHE A 47 11.13 -6.20 -22.91
CA PHE A 47 10.03 -6.47 -21.99
C PHE A 47 10.35 -6.25 -20.51
N UNK A 48 11.45 -6.16 -20.31
CA UNK A 48 11.82 -5.91 -19.04
C UNK A 48 12.20 -4.54 -18.75
N ARG A 49 12.02 -3.90 -19.65
CA ARG A 49 12.13 -2.48 -19.38
C ARG A 49 10.93 -2.07 -18.55
N ASN A 50 11.15 -2.06 -17.27
CA ASN A 50 10.25 -1.37 -16.35
C ASN A 50 9.99 0.05 -16.87
N PRO A 51 8.74 0.42 -17.21
CA PRO A 51 8.45 1.76 -17.73
C PRO A 51 8.75 2.88 -16.73
N SER A 52 9.19 2.51 -15.54
CA SER A 52 9.57 3.41 -14.45
C SER A 52 11.10 3.60 -14.30
N SER A 53 11.89 3.26 -15.34
CA SER A 53 13.35 3.43 -15.29
C SER A 53 13.76 4.91 -15.29
N GLY A 54 13.72 5.52 -14.15
CA GLY A 54 13.98 6.94 -13.94
C GLY A 54 13.23 7.46 -12.73
N LEU A 55 12.15 6.82 -12.34
CA LEU A 55 11.37 7.20 -11.15
C LEU A 55 12.17 6.92 -9.86
N VAL A 56 12.12 7.86 -8.96
CA VAL A 56 12.75 7.75 -7.63
C VAL A 56 11.68 8.00 -6.57
N TYR A 57 11.72 7.20 -5.52
CA TYR A 57 10.73 7.29 -4.44
C TYR A 57 11.41 7.79 -3.17
N GLY A 58 10.77 8.77 -2.52
CA GLY A 58 11.20 9.31 -1.25
C GLY A 58 10.13 9.15 -0.19
N ARG A 59 10.54 8.88 1.05
CA ARG A 59 9.65 8.89 2.21
C ARG A 59 9.95 10.14 3.03
N LEU A 60 8.94 10.98 3.21
CA LEU A 60 8.95 12.20 3.99
C LEU A 60 8.24 11.94 5.32
N PHE A 61 8.90 12.20 6.44
CA PHE A 61 8.29 12.02 7.75
C PHE A 61 7.40 13.22 8.09
N VAL A 62 6.13 12.94 8.38
CA VAL A 62 5.11 13.94 8.64
C VAL A 62 4.89 14.06 10.14
N THR A 63 4.92 15.28 10.64
CA THR A 63 4.69 15.56 12.07
C THR A 63 3.26 16.01 12.37
N GLY A 64 2.52 16.51 11.38
CA GLY A 64 1.19 17.06 11.57
C GLY A 64 0.07 16.06 11.32
N LYS A 65 -0.86 15.96 12.27
CA LYS A 65 -2.04 15.07 12.16
C LYS A 65 -3.02 15.50 11.05
N HIS A 66 -2.95 16.74 10.64
CA HIS A 66 -3.90 17.35 9.70
C HIS A 66 -3.21 17.76 8.39
N THR A 67 -1.98 17.30 8.15
CA THR A 67 -1.25 17.57 6.91
C THR A 67 -2.02 17.03 5.72
N ARG A 68 -2.13 17.84 4.67
CA ARG A 68 -2.80 17.49 3.41
C ARG A 68 -1.78 17.32 2.29
N LYS A 69 -2.18 16.66 1.20
CA LYS A 69 -1.35 16.57 -0.01
C LYS A 69 -0.95 17.95 -0.52
N SER A 70 -1.88 18.91 -0.49
CA SER A 70 -1.62 20.32 -0.90
C SER A 70 -0.50 20.95 -0.07
N ASP A 71 -0.45 20.65 1.23
CA ASP A 71 0.58 21.22 2.12
C ASP A 71 1.97 20.66 1.76
N ILE A 72 2.02 19.35 1.47
CA ILE A 72 3.25 18.68 1.01
C ILE A 72 3.70 19.27 -0.33
N LEU A 73 2.78 19.40 -1.29
CA LEU A 73 3.09 19.95 -2.61
C LEU A 73 3.59 21.40 -2.50
N ASN A 74 2.96 22.21 -1.66
CA ASN A 74 3.38 23.61 -1.42
C ASN A 74 4.76 23.66 -0.77
N MET A 75 5.03 22.76 0.19
CA MET A 75 6.33 22.67 0.85
C MET A 75 7.44 22.28 -0.13
N LEU A 76 7.11 21.42 -1.10
CA LEU A 76 8.03 20.90 -2.12
C LEU A 76 7.93 21.66 -3.45
N GLY A 77 7.47 22.89 -3.43
CA GLY A 77 7.04 23.67 -4.59
C GLY A 77 7.97 23.75 -5.80
N SER A 78 9.29 23.50 -5.61
CA SER A 78 10.26 23.44 -6.70
C SER A 78 10.19 22.17 -7.55
N SER A 79 9.44 21.14 -7.13
CA SER A 79 9.56 19.78 -7.65
C SER A 79 8.57 19.45 -8.77
N ARG A 80 7.63 20.31 -9.11
CA ARG A 80 6.56 20.09 -10.13
C ARG A 80 5.82 18.77 -9.96
N LEU A 81 5.47 18.43 -8.71
CA LEU A 81 4.77 17.20 -8.37
C LEU A 81 3.26 17.40 -8.45
N SER A 82 2.54 16.35 -8.80
CA SER A 82 1.07 16.31 -8.81
C SER A 82 0.55 15.64 -7.53
N PRO A 83 -0.73 15.79 -7.18
CA PRO A 83 -1.32 15.05 -6.06
C PRO A 83 -1.24 13.52 -6.21
N ASP A 84 -1.16 13.03 -7.45
CA ASP A 84 -1.03 11.59 -7.72
C ASP A 84 0.37 11.05 -7.39
N ASP A 85 1.37 11.94 -7.35
CA ASP A 85 2.73 11.59 -6.99
C ASP A 85 2.94 11.51 -5.46
N VAL A 86 1.87 11.72 -4.68
CA VAL A 86 1.93 11.78 -3.21
C VAL A 86 0.96 10.77 -2.63
N ARG A 87 1.47 9.88 -1.76
CA ARG A 87 0.66 8.91 -1.01
C ARG A 87 0.97 8.98 0.47
N PHE A 88 -0.08 9.06 1.28
CA PHE A 88 0.08 9.01 2.73
C PHE A 88 0.23 7.58 3.22
N GLU A 89 1.17 7.37 4.10
CA GLU A 89 1.30 6.16 4.89
C GLU A 89 0.59 6.38 6.23
N TYR A 90 -0.37 5.52 6.53
CA TYR A 90 -1.17 5.61 7.74
C TYR A 90 -0.80 4.47 8.70
N ASN A 91 -0.80 4.75 9.99
CA ASN A 91 -0.67 3.71 10.99
C ASN A 91 -2.02 2.97 11.18
N MET A 92 -2.05 2.00 12.08
CA MET A 92 -3.25 1.20 12.37
C MET A 92 -4.43 2.04 12.90
N ASN A 93 -4.19 3.28 13.31
CA ASN A 93 -5.23 4.23 13.75
C ASN A 93 -5.63 5.22 12.65
N TYR A 94 -5.15 5.00 11.43
CA TYR A 94 -5.33 5.91 10.29
C TYR A 94 -4.85 7.33 10.60
N ALA A 95 -3.83 7.47 11.46
CA ALA A 95 -3.09 8.71 11.60
C ALA A 95 -1.94 8.70 10.59
N PRO A 96 -1.71 9.81 9.86
CA PRO A 96 -0.59 9.85 8.92
C PRO A 96 0.74 9.81 9.68
N VAL A 97 1.65 8.96 9.26
CA VAL A 97 2.97 8.79 9.87
C VAL A 97 4.10 9.21 8.93
N SER A 98 3.89 9.04 7.65
CA SER A 98 4.82 9.47 6.62
C SER A 98 4.07 9.73 5.32
N VAL A 99 4.77 10.32 4.37
CA VAL A 99 4.27 10.57 3.03
C VAL A 99 5.30 10.01 2.06
N MET A 100 4.86 9.13 1.17
CA MET A 100 5.70 8.70 0.06
C MET A 100 5.46 9.59 -1.15
N ILE A 101 6.54 9.91 -1.84
CA ILE A 101 6.55 10.82 -2.99
C ILE A 101 7.26 10.13 -4.14
N GLN A 102 6.64 10.14 -5.30
CA GLN A 102 7.21 9.64 -6.55
C GLN A 102 7.79 10.81 -7.32
N PHE A 103 9.10 10.81 -7.51
CA PHE A 103 9.81 11.83 -8.28
C PHE A 103 10.03 11.35 -9.72
N PRO A 104 9.82 12.21 -10.71
CA PRO A 104 10.01 11.82 -12.12
C PRO A 104 11.47 11.52 -12.48
N THR A 105 12.41 12.12 -11.77
CA THR A 105 13.86 11.90 -12.00
C THR A 105 14.64 11.92 -10.70
N ARG A 106 15.84 11.34 -10.73
CA ARG A 106 16.81 11.43 -9.64
C ARG A 106 17.21 12.87 -9.34
N ASN A 107 17.38 13.68 -10.38
CA ASN A 107 17.74 15.10 -10.21
C ASN A 107 16.66 15.86 -9.45
N SER A 108 15.39 15.60 -9.71
CA SER A 108 14.26 16.21 -8.98
C SER A 108 14.30 15.83 -7.49
N TYR A 109 14.54 14.57 -7.18
CA TYR A 109 14.68 14.09 -5.80
C TYR A 109 15.85 14.80 -5.07
N GLU A 110 17.04 14.84 -5.71
CA GLU A 110 18.24 15.44 -5.12
C GLU A 110 18.09 16.96 -4.95
N ALA A 111 17.43 17.62 -5.90
CA ALA A 111 17.15 19.07 -5.80
C ALA A 111 16.24 19.36 -4.58
N THR A 112 15.23 18.52 -4.38
CA THR A 112 14.32 18.64 -3.22
C THR A 112 15.08 18.44 -1.90
N LEU A 113 15.98 17.46 -1.83
CA LEU A 113 16.82 17.25 -0.64
C LEU A 113 17.70 18.48 -0.35
N ARG A 114 18.36 19.01 -1.38
CA ARG A 114 19.23 20.21 -1.22
C ARG A 114 18.43 21.40 -0.72
N GLU A 115 17.21 21.58 -1.25
CA GLU A 115 16.34 22.68 -0.83
C GLU A 115 15.88 22.52 0.63
N GLY A 116 15.52 21.32 1.04
CA GLY A 116 15.17 21.03 2.43
C GLY A 116 16.29 21.34 3.40
N ASN A 117 17.51 20.92 3.04
CA ASN A 117 18.70 21.17 3.84
C ASN A 117 19.03 22.68 3.90
N ARG A 118 18.90 23.38 2.77
CA ARG A 118 19.16 24.83 2.70
C ARG A 118 18.19 25.63 3.57
N LYS A 119 16.96 25.15 3.72
CA LYS A 119 15.92 25.75 4.57
C LYS A 119 16.02 25.32 6.03
N GLY A 120 17.21 24.93 6.50
CA GLY A 120 17.47 24.57 7.89
C GLY A 120 16.94 23.19 8.30
N GLY A 121 16.88 22.26 7.37
CA GLY A 121 16.38 20.92 7.67
C GLY A 121 14.86 20.88 7.87
N LEU A 122 14.14 21.66 7.09
CA LEU A 122 12.67 21.80 7.17
C LEU A 122 11.94 20.45 7.20
N PHE A 123 12.52 19.45 6.54
CA PHE A 123 11.95 18.09 6.52
C PHE A 123 13.06 17.05 6.38
N ARG A 124 12.77 15.86 6.87
CA ARG A 124 13.64 14.70 6.70
C ARG A 124 13.02 13.80 5.64
N MET A 125 13.80 13.47 4.63
CA MET A 125 13.39 12.56 3.57
C MET A 125 14.44 11.47 3.38
N GLU A 126 13.98 10.24 3.20
CA GLU A 126 14.85 9.09 2.91
C GLU A 126 14.42 8.45 1.58
N ARG A 127 15.37 7.85 0.88
CA ARG A 127 15.08 7.12 -0.36
C ARG A 127 14.48 5.76 -0.03
N VAL A 128 13.44 5.38 -0.77
CA VAL A 128 12.74 4.10 -0.58
C VAL A 128 12.62 3.37 -1.91
N GLY A 129 12.32 2.08 -1.83
CA GLY A 129 12.13 1.24 -3.01
C GLY A 129 10.72 1.34 -3.59
N ARG A 130 10.58 1.04 -4.88
CA ARG A 130 9.29 1.01 -5.58
C ARG A 130 8.29 0.07 -4.89
N GLN A 131 8.75 -1.06 -4.37
CA GLN A 131 7.88 -2.02 -3.69
C GLN A 131 7.11 -1.37 -2.53
N GLN A 132 7.77 -0.50 -1.76
CA GLN A 132 7.12 0.21 -0.66
C GLN A 132 6.04 1.17 -1.16
N TRP A 133 6.29 1.85 -2.28
CA TRP A 133 5.29 2.70 -2.94
C TRP A 133 4.08 1.89 -3.41
N ASP A 134 4.32 0.74 -4.05
CA ASP A 134 3.25 -0.08 -4.62
C ASP A 134 2.37 -0.74 -3.55
N THR A 135 2.89 -0.94 -2.32
CA THR A 135 2.11 -1.51 -1.21
C THR A 135 1.16 -0.51 -0.54
N LEU A 136 1.38 0.80 -0.74
CA LEU A 136 0.52 1.81 -0.11
C LEU A 136 -0.82 1.93 -0.84
N PRO A 137 -1.93 1.91 -0.10
CA PRO A 137 -3.24 2.17 -0.71
C PRO A 137 -3.30 3.59 -1.23
N ARG A 138 -3.98 3.76 -2.34
CA ARG A 138 -4.20 5.06 -2.95
C ARG A 138 -5.52 5.64 -2.47
N TYR A 139 -5.45 6.71 -1.71
CA TYR A 139 -6.61 7.49 -1.32
C TYR A 139 -6.60 8.82 -2.08
N ASP A 140 -7.73 9.16 -2.64
CA ASP A 140 -7.88 10.32 -3.52
C ASP A 140 -8.59 11.49 -2.83
N GLY A 141 -8.68 11.47 -1.49
CA GLY A 141 -9.40 12.50 -0.75
C GLY A 141 -10.91 12.39 -0.87
N LYS A 142 -11.41 11.25 -1.33
CA LYS A 142 -12.87 11.00 -1.45
C LYS A 142 -13.41 10.13 -0.33
N THR A 143 -12.53 9.57 0.50
CA THR A 143 -12.93 8.66 1.58
C THR A 143 -12.78 9.35 2.93
N ILE A 144 -13.84 9.31 3.73
CA ILE A 144 -13.74 9.69 5.13
C ILE A 144 -13.75 8.45 6.02
N LEU A 145 -13.13 8.60 7.17
CA LEU A 145 -13.07 7.59 8.21
C LEU A 145 -13.76 8.12 9.46
N LEU A 146 -14.78 7.41 9.93
CA LEU A 146 -15.44 7.71 11.21
C LEU A 146 -14.82 6.83 12.29
N VAL A 147 -14.23 7.47 13.29
CA VAL A 147 -13.56 6.79 14.41
C VAL A 147 -14.36 7.04 15.68
N GLY A 148 -14.64 5.98 16.43
CA GLY A 148 -15.36 6.06 17.69
C GLY A 148 -16.84 5.70 17.59
N VAL A 149 -17.28 5.16 16.47
CA VAL A 149 -18.67 4.70 16.29
C VAL A 149 -18.93 3.57 17.29
N PRO A 150 -20.04 3.62 18.07
CA PRO A 150 -20.34 2.57 19.05
C PRO A 150 -20.45 1.19 18.40
N ARG A 151 -20.09 0.15 19.16
CA ARG A 151 -20.16 -1.23 18.65
C ARG A 151 -21.59 -1.65 18.24
N ASN A 152 -22.57 -1.16 18.98
CA ASN A 152 -23.99 -1.47 18.72
C ASN A 152 -24.61 -0.62 17.63
N ALA A 153 -23.89 0.39 17.08
CA ALA A 153 -24.40 1.21 16.00
C ALA A 153 -24.63 0.35 14.73
N VAL A 154 -25.73 0.59 14.08
CA VAL A 154 -26.10 -0.06 12.80
C VAL A 154 -25.88 0.94 11.66
N ALA A 155 -26.07 0.48 10.42
CA ALA A 155 -25.84 1.33 9.24
C ALA A 155 -26.73 2.57 9.27
N GLU A 156 -27.98 2.42 9.71
CA GLU A 156 -28.95 3.52 9.82
C GLU A 156 -28.52 4.62 10.79
N ASP A 157 -27.78 4.25 11.85
CA ASP A 157 -27.25 5.25 12.81
C ASP A 157 -26.14 6.08 12.13
N VAL A 158 -25.34 5.42 11.29
CA VAL A 158 -24.29 6.10 10.49
C VAL A 158 -24.94 7.01 9.44
N GLU A 159 -25.99 6.53 8.77
CA GLU A 159 -26.73 7.33 7.78
C GLU A 159 -27.37 8.56 8.46
N ARG A 160 -27.97 8.37 9.65
CA ARG A 160 -28.52 9.49 10.44
C ARG A 160 -27.44 10.49 10.82
N PHE A 161 -26.26 9.98 11.22
CA PHE A 161 -25.10 10.84 11.55
C PHE A 161 -24.66 11.65 10.33
N LEU A 162 -24.66 11.02 9.14
CA LEU A 162 -24.25 11.65 7.89
C LEU A 162 -25.38 12.41 7.19
N ALA A 163 -26.53 12.60 7.83
CA ALA A 163 -27.68 13.30 7.24
C ALA A 163 -27.25 14.67 6.69
N GLY A 164 -27.66 14.98 5.48
CA GLY A 164 -27.28 16.21 4.77
C GLY A 164 -25.99 16.09 3.95
N CYS A 165 -25.27 14.96 4.07
CA CYS A 165 -24.11 14.68 3.21
C CYS A 165 -24.55 13.90 1.97
N GLN A 166 -23.87 14.14 0.84
CA GLN A 166 -24.19 13.49 -0.44
C GLN A 166 -23.21 12.34 -0.69
N TYR A 167 -23.60 11.14 -0.37
CA TYR A 167 -22.84 9.91 -0.58
C TYR A 167 -23.79 8.79 -0.97
N ASP A 168 -23.28 7.67 -1.43
CA ASP A 168 -24.07 6.46 -1.68
C ASP A 168 -24.11 5.60 -0.41
N ALA A 169 -25.27 5.20 0.05
CA ALA A 169 -25.41 4.37 1.25
C ALA A 169 -24.66 3.02 1.11
N SER A 170 -24.57 2.49 -0.11
CA SER A 170 -23.80 1.27 -0.39
C SER A 170 -22.28 1.44 -0.16
N ALA A 171 -21.80 2.68 -0.09
CA ALA A 171 -20.39 3.00 0.13
C ALA A 171 -19.98 2.97 1.60
N ILE A 172 -20.91 2.68 2.53
CA ILE A 172 -20.62 2.55 3.96
C ILE A 172 -20.03 1.17 4.24
N GLN A 173 -18.82 1.14 4.80
CA GLN A 173 -18.16 -0.09 5.21
C GLN A 173 -17.80 -0.01 6.71
N MET A 174 -18.29 -0.96 7.53
CA MET A 174 -18.15 -0.95 8.98
C MET A 174 -17.24 -2.10 9.44
N PHE A 175 -16.22 -1.78 10.24
CA PHE A 175 -15.24 -2.76 10.70
C PHE A 175 -15.08 -2.73 12.22
N UNK A 176 -14.97 -3.66 12.87
CA UNK A 176 -14.79 -3.68 14.10
C UNK A 176 -13.51 -3.20 14.37
N ARG A 177 -13.27 -2.73 15.33
CA ARG A 177 -11.99 -2.29 15.82
C ARG A 177 -11.63 -3.06 17.09
N PRO A 178 -10.46 -3.71 17.12
CA PRO A 178 -10.04 -4.41 18.34
C PRO A 178 -9.92 -3.44 19.51
N GLN A 179 -10.40 -3.88 20.65
CA GLN A 179 -10.29 -3.12 21.91
C GLN A 179 -8.81 -3.09 22.32
N ARG A 180 -8.27 -1.88 22.51
CA ARG A 180 -6.86 -1.70 22.88
C ARG A 180 -6.62 -1.58 24.38
N ALA A 181 -7.65 -1.21 25.10
CA ALA A 181 -7.58 -1.03 26.54
C ALA A 181 -8.90 -1.49 27.16
N ALA A 182 -8.80 -2.19 28.26
CA ALA A 182 -9.97 -2.76 28.94
C ALA A 182 -10.95 -1.70 29.45
N ASP A 183 -10.45 -0.49 29.69
CA ASP A 183 -11.22 0.62 30.22
C ASP A 183 -12.07 1.38 29.18
N ARG A 184 -11.89 1.08 27.90
CA ARG A 184 -12.62 1.78 26.82
C ARG A 184 -13.62 0.85 26.16
N PRO A 185 -14.84 1.34 25.91
CA PRO A 185 -15.83 0.52 25.22
C PRO A 185 -15.36 0.17 23.81
N PRO A 186 -15.70 -1.02 23.32
CA PRO A 186 -15.35 -1.39 21.95
C PRO A 186 -16.07 -0.50 20.94
N THR A 187 -15.36 -0.11 19.89
CA THR A 187 -15.89 0.78 18.85
C THR A 187 -15.75 0.15 17.47
N ARG A 188 -16.45 0.71 16.52
CA ARG A 188 -16.30 0.42 15.10
C ARG A 188 -15.57 1.56 14.41
N THR A 189 -14.91 1.22 13.35
CA THR A 189 -14.36 2.16 12.37
C THR A 189 -15.21 2.05 11.12
N VAL A 190 -15.64 3.18 10.57
CA VAL A 190 -16.52 3.20 9.40
C VAL A 190 -15.83 4.00 8.30
N PHE A 191 -15.73 3.40 7.12
CA PHE A 191 -15.28 4.08 5.90
C PHE A 191 -16.51 4.48 5.10
N VAL A 192 -16.49 5.69 4.56
CA VAL A 192 -17.54 6.17 3.67
C VAL A 192 -16.90 6.83 2.47
N GLU A 193 -17.20 6.34 1.29
CA GLU A 193 -16.71 6.90 0.04
C GLU A 193 -17.70 7.93 -0.51
N PHE A 194 -17.17 9.00 -1.04
CA PHE A 194 -17.93 10.14 -1.60
C PHE A 194 -17.64 10.25 -3.10
N PRO A 195 -18.60 10.75 -3.88
CA PRO A 195 -18.39 10.92 -5.32
C PRO A 195 -17.35 11.98 -5.68
N SER A 196 -17.03 12.88 -4.76
CA SER A 196 -15.99 13.88 -5.01
C SER A 196 -15.26 14.29 -3.72
N GLN A 197 -14.05 14.84 -3.89
CA GLN A 197 -13.24 15.37 -2.78
C GLN A 197 -13.99 16.52 -2.06
N ALA A 198 -14.70 17.35 -2.80
CA ALA A 198 -15.45 18.47 -2.23
C ALA A 198 -16.53 17.96 -1.25
N LYS A 199 -17.27 16.90 -1.66
CA LYS A 199 -18.32 16.31 -0.81
C LYS A 199 -17.72 15.62 0.42
N ALA A 200 -16.59 14.90 0.27
CA ALA A 200 -15.88 14.29 1.40
C ALA A 200 -15.35 15.34 2.36
N THR A 201 -14.79 16.43 1.84
CA THR A 201 -14.29 17.55 2.65
C THR A 201 -15.45 18.23 3.39
N HIS A 202 -16.57 18.43 2.72
CA HIS A 202 -17.78 19.00 3.36
C HIS A 202 -18.23 18.13 4.53
N ALA A 203 -18.30 16.80 4.33
CA ALA A 203 -18.68 15.86 5.39
C ALA A 203 -17.65 15.90 6.55
N PHE A 204 -16.36 15.95 6.23
CA PHE A 204 -15.31 16.10 7.25
C PHE A 204 -15.50 17.37 8.10
N ILE A 205 -15.75 18.51 7.46
CA ILE A 205 -15.88 19.79 8.16
C ILE A 205 -17.16 19.81 9.03
N THR A 206 -18.29 19.35 8.47
CA THR A 206 -19.60 19.49 9.12
C THR A 206 -19.87 18.43 10.17
N LYS A 207 -19.27 17.21 10.02
CA LYS A 207 -19.57 16.08 10.91
C LYS A 207 -18.50 15.81 11.97
N ASN A 208 -17.30 16.41 11.83
CA ASN A 208 -16.23 16.15 12.79
C ASN A 208 -16.62 16.65 14.18
N ARG A 209 -16.41 15.81 15.20
CA ARG A 209 -16.81 16.02 16.59
C ARG A 209 -18.32 15.98 16.83
N GLY A 210 -19.11 15.58 15.82
CA GLY A 210 -20.54 15.31 16.01
C GLY A 210 -20.76 14.02 16.80
N PHE A 211 -22.01 13.72 17.11
CA PHE A 211 -22.38 12.56 17.92
C PHE A 211 -23.12 11.53 17.08
N CYS A 212 -22.66 10.28 17.16
CA CYS A 212 -23.40 9.12 16.65
C CYS A 212 -23.85 8.32 17.88
N LEU A 213 -25.14 8.21 18.07
CA LEU A 213 -25.73 7.77 19.33
C LEU A 213 -25.12 8.64 20.47
N ASN A 214 -24.50 8.03 21.45
CA ASN A 214 -23.93 8.73 22.61
C ASN A 214 -22.41 8.98 22.50
N ASN A 215 -21.80 8.61 21.37
CA ASN A 215 -20.34 8.74 21.19
C ASN A 215 -19.99 9.91 20.28
N GLN A 216 -19.02 10.69 20.73
CA GLN A 216 -18.43 11.72 19.87
C GLN A 216 -17.55 11.07 18.81
N ILE A 217 -17.77 11.41 17.54
CA ILE A 217 -17.11 10.83 16.40
C ILE A 217 -15.98 11.73 15.92
N THR A 218 -14.79 11.15 15.76
CA THR A 218 -13.70 11.82 15.03
C THR A 218 -13.79 11.43 13.56
N VAL A 219 -13.95 12.43 12.72
CA VAL A 219 -13.93 12.23 11.25
C VAL A 219 -12.52 12.51 10.75
N ARG A 220 -12.02 11.66 9.86
CA ARG A 220 -10.72 11.84 9.17
C ARG A 220 -10.92 11.74 7.68
N LEU A 221 -10.23 12.59 6.95
CA LEU A 221 -10.21 12.56 5.48
C LEU A 221 -8.96 11.77 5.05
N LEU A 222 -9.14 10.72 4.27
CA LEU A 222 -8.02 9.92 3.73
C LEU A 222 -7.62 10.46 2.36
N GLN A 223 -6.29 10.68 2.15
CA GLN A 223 -5.74 11.33 0.96
C GLN A 223 -4.65 10.52 0.29
#